data_011d82620757bd5843782492d4903cf6
#
_entry.id   011d82620757bd5843782492d4903cf6
#
_cell.length_a   1.000
_cell.length_b   1.000
_cell.length_c   1.000
_cell.angle_alpha   90.00
_cell.angle_beta   90.00
_cell.angle_gamma   90.00
#
_symmetry.space_group_name_H-M   'P 1'
#
loop_
_entity.id
_entity.type
_entity.pdbx_description
1 polymer ?
#
loop_
_entity_poly.entity_id
_entity_poly.type
_entity_poly.pdbx_seq_one_letter_code
_entity_poly.pdbx_strand_id
1 'polypeptide(L)'
;MSVTMVRQKIKDGGLEEAEAAVRDLFATFDRVGLEGVRYASTRVVDSSTFVILFELAEGIEDPRMTIPEYPRFLERLKGWVDGSPVIEQLDVVGSYNLFGTQREESAVR
;
A
#
# COMPACT_ATOMS: atom_id res chain seq x y z
N MET A 1 -2.74 13.85 -12.79
CA MET A 1 -2.69 12.53 -12.18
C MET A 1 -2.27 12.66 -10.73
N SER A 2 -3.01 12.06 -9.83
CA SER A 2 -2.73 12.24 -8.41
C SER A 2 -2.54 10.91 -7.73
N VAL A 3 -1.80 10.97 -6.63
CA VAL A 3 -1.50 9.82 -5.80
C VAL A 3 -2.08 10.10 -4.42
N THR A 4 -2.74 9.12 -3.84
CA THR A 4 -3.21 9.25 -2.47
C THR A 4 -2.11 8.74 -1.54
N MET A 5 -1.76 9.55 -0.56
CA MET A 5 -0.81 9.14 0.47
C MET A 5 -1.55 8.98 1.79
N VAL A 6 -1.29 7.86 2.45
CA VAL A 6 -1.87 7.60 3.76
C VAL A 6 -0.73 7.36 4.73
N ARG A 7 -0.73 8.11 5.83
CA ARG A 7 0.26 7.91 6.89
C ARG A 7 -0.49 7.37 8.10
N GLN A 8 -0.08 6.20 8.58
CA GLN A 8 -0.78 5.51 9.65
C GLN A 8 0.18 4.92 10.64
N LYS A 9 0.01 5.27 11.90
CA LYS A 9 0.80 4.69 12.96
C LYS A 9 0.17 3.39 13.43
N ILE A 10 1.01 2.42 13.78
CA ILE A 10 0.59 1.12 14.26
C ILE A 10 0.93 1.01 15.74
N LYS A 11 0.05 0.37 16.51
CA LYS A 11 0.25 0.17 17.95
C LYS A 11 1.51 -0.62 18.25
N ASP A 12 2.08 -0.35 19.39
CA ASP A 12 3.17 -1.17 19.90
C ASP A 12 2.68 -2.60 20.03
N GLY A 13 3.51 -3.53 19.59
CA GLY A 13 3.18 -4.94 19.66
C GLY A 13 2.40 -5.46 18.47
N GLY A 14 1.91 -4.56 17.61
CA GLY A 14 1.17 -4.99 16.42
C GLY A 14 1.95 -4.92 15.13
N LEU A 15 3.18 -4.41 15.17
CA LEU A 15 3.92 -4.12 13.96
C LEU A 15 4.25 -5.37 13.15
N GLU A 16 4.71 -6.42 13.81
CA GLU A 16 5.09 -7.65 13.10
C GLU A 16 3.91 -8.26 12.38
N GLU A 17 2.78 -8.35 13.08
CA GLU A 17 1.58 -8.92 12.47
C GLU A 17 1.08 -8.06 11.33
N ALA A 18 1.13 -6.74 11.51
CA ALA A 18 0.69 -5.82 10.47
C ALA A 18 1.57 -5.95 9.23
N GLU A 19 2.88 -6.04 9.40
CA GLU A 19 3.78 -6.20 8.27
C GLU A 19 3.55 -7.50 7.54
N ALA A 20 3.34 -8.59 8.28
CA ALA A 20 3.07 -9.87 7.67
C ALA A 20 1.78 -9.83 6.87
N ALA A 21 0.75 -9.19 7.41
CA ALA A 21 -0.54 -9.07 6.73
C ALA A 21 -0.40 -8.23 5.45
N VAL A 22 0.41 -7.18 5.50
CA VAL A 22 0.64 -6.35 4.31
C VAL A 22 1.35 -7.18 3.23
N ARG A 23 2.37 -7.93 3.61
CA ARG A 23 3.08 -8.78 2.63
C ARG A 23 2.15 -9.80 1.99
N ASP A 24 1.29 -10.41 2.80
CA ASP A 24 0.32 -11.38 2.28
C ASP A 24 -0.65 -10.74 1.33
N LEU A 25 -1.12 -9.54 1.67
CA LEU A 25 -2.06 -8.82 0.83
C LEU A 25 -1.43 -8.48 -0.51
N PHE A 26 -0.20 -7.97 -0.50
CA PHE A 26 0.46 -7.61 -1.74
C PHE A 26 0.80 -8.84 -2.59
N ALA A 27 1.10 -9.97 -1.95
CA ALA A 27 1.29 -11.23 -2.68
C ALA A 27 -0.01 -11.63 -3.40
N THR A 28 -1.15 -11.39 -2.76
CA THR A 28 -2.43 -11.66 -3.39
C THR A 28 -2.65 -10.76 -4.59
N PHE A 29 -2.37 -9.45 -4.45
CA PHE A 29 -2.51 -8.52 -5.57
C PHE A 29 -1.61 -8.92 -6.74
N ASP A 30 -0.40 -9.35 -6.43
CA ASP A 30 0.57 -9.79 -7.44
C ASP A 30 0.04 -11.01 -8.19
N ARG A 31 -0.52 -11.95 -7.46
CA ARG A 31 -1.07 -13.18 -8.06
C ARG A 31 -2.27 -12.90 -8.92
N VAL A 32 -3.15 -12.02 -8.44
CA VAL A 32 -4.38 -11.69 -9.17
C VAL A 32 -4.10 -10.79 -10.37
N GLY A 33 -3.12 -9.89 -10.24
CA GLY A 33 -2.75 -8.98 -11.32
C GLY A 33 -3.75 -7.85 -11.49
N LEU A 34 -3.81 -6.95 -10.50
CA LEU A 34 -4.69 -5.78 -10.60
C LEU A 34 -4.19 -4.85 -11.69
N GLU A 35 -5.12 -4.40 -12.53
CA GLU A 35 -4.79 -3.45 -13.59
C GLU A 35 -5.26 -2.07 -13.19
N GLY A 36 -4.49 -1.05 -13.62
CA GLY A 36 -4.84 0.33 -13.36
C GLY A 36 -4.53 0.79 -11.96
N VAL A 37 -3.82 0.00 -11.18
CA VAL A 37 -3.47 0.32 -9.80
C VAL A 37 -1.96 0.34 -9.65
N ARG A 38 -1.45 1.39 -9.01
CA ARG A 38 -0.05 1.43 -8.57
C ARG A 38 -0.09 1.68 -7.08
N TYR A 39 0.54 0.81 -6.33
CA TYR A 39 0.27 0.72 -4.90
C TYR A 39 1.54 0.29 -4.18
N ALA A 40 1.92 1.01 -3.15
CA ALA A 40 3.08 0.66 -2.36
C ALA A 40 2.78 0.92 -0.89
N SER A 41 3.23 0.03 -0.05
CA SER A 41 3.16 0.22 1.39
C SER A 41 4.59 0.25 1.91
N THR A 42 4.94 1.33 2.57
CA THR A 42 6.28 1.52 3.10
C THR A 42 6.20 1.77 4.60
N ARG A 43 7.32 1.67 5.28
CA ARG A 43 7.39 1.99 6.69
C ARG A 43 8.57 2.94 6.90
N VAL A 44 8.36 3.96 7.69
CA VAL A 44 9.44 4.86 8.05
C VAL A 44 10.45 4.05 8.87
N VAL A 45 11.72 4.13 8.48
CA VAL A 45 12.77 3.33 9.10
C VAL A 45 12.81 3.57 10.60
N ASP A 46 12.93 2.49 11.35
CA ASP A 46 13.01 2.53 12.83
C ASP A 46 11.77 3.14 13.47
N SER A 47 10.61 2.92 12.87
CA SER A 47 9.37 3.43 13.43
C SER A 47 8.24 2.43 13.19
N SER A 48 7.07 2.74 13.74
CA SER A 48 5.86 1.96 13.51
C SER A 48 4.89 2.73 12.62
N THR A 49 5.38 3.68 11.84
CA THR A 49 4.54 4.47 10.95
C THR A 49 4.64 3.95 9.53
N PHE A 50 3.50 3.61 8.94
CA PHE A 50 3.42 3.21 7.54
C PHE A 50 3.07 4.42 6.70
N VAL A 51 3.68 4.48 5.53
CA VAL A 51 3.35 5.48 4.50
C VAL A 51 2.93 4.69 3.27
N ILE A 52 1.69 4.85 2.88
CA ILE A 52 1.09 4.11 1.78
C ILE A 52 0.86 5.07 0.63
N LEU A 53 1.23 4.65 -0.57
CA LEU A 53 1.00 5.42 -1.78
C LEU A 53 0.11 4.62 -2.70
N PHE A 54 -0.94 5.24 -3.20
CA PHE A 54 -1.90 4.57 -4.05
C PHE A 54 -2.30 5.47 -5.21
N GLU A 55 -2.26 4.92 -6.40
CA GLU A 55 -2.64 5.62 -7.61
C GLU A 55 -3.61 4.76 -8.40
N LEU A 56 -4.69 5.36 -8.87
CA LEU A 56 -5.69 4.65 -9.67
C LEU A 56 -5.78 5.34 -11.02
N ALA A 57 -5.74 4.55 -12.10
CA ALA A 57 -5.85 5.10 -13.43
C ALA A 57 -7.22 5.75 -13.61
N GLU A 58 -7.25 6.79 -14.44
CA GLU A 58 -8.49 7.54 -14.67
C GLU A 58 -9.56 6.65 -15.28
N GLY A 59 -10.79 6.86 -14.83
CA GLY A 59 -11.94 6.18 -15.41
C GLY A 59 -12.11 4.74 -14.99
N ILE A 60 -11.29 4.26 -14.08
CA ILE A 60 -11.42 2.88 -13.59
C ILE A 60 -11.90 2.88 -12.16
N GLU A 61 -12.75 1.92 -11.85
CA GLU A 61 -13.14 1.69 -10.46
C GLU A 61 -12.00 1.00 -9.74
N ASP A 62 -11.89 1.29 -8.44
CA ASP A 62 -10.86 0.68 -7.61
C ASP A 62 -11.08 -0.84 -7.55
N PRO A 63 -10.19 -1.63 -8.14
CA PRO A 63 -10.41 -3.09 -8.19
C PRO A 63 -10.07 -3.81 -6.88
N ARG A 64 -9.49 -3.12 -5.92
CA ARG A 64 -9.10 -3.79 -4.66
C ARG A 64 -10.29 -4.36 -3.93
N MET A 65 -11.44 -3.70 -4.02
CA MET A 65 -12.62 -4.15 -3.28
C MET A 65 -13.23 -5.42 -3.86
N THR A 66 -12.83 -5.81 -5.07
CA THR A 66 -13.31 -7.06 -5.65
C THR A 66 -12.51 -8.27 -5.15
N ILE A 67 -11.45 -8.03 -4.40
CA ILE A 67 -10.59 -9.09 -3.88
C ILE A 67 -10.97 -9.34 -2.43
N PRO A 68 -11.50 -10.53 -2.09
CA PRO A 68 -12.00 -10.75 -0.71
C PRO A 68 -10.98 -10.51 0.38
N GLU A 69 -9.71 -10.72 0.07
CA GLU A 69 -8.66 -10.51 1.05
C GLU A 69 -8.52 -9.06 1.48
N TYR A 70 -8.92 -8.11 0.62
CA TYR A 70 -8.74 -6.70 0.94
C TYR A 70 -9.67 -6.23 2.04
N PRO A 71 -11.01 -6.44 1.97
CA PRO A 71 -11.87 -6.08 3.09
C PRO A 71 -11.50 -6.81 4.38
N ARG A 72 -11.06 -8.06 4.29
CA ARG A 72 -10.60 -8.78 5.48
C ARG A 72 -9.39 -8.11 6.10
N PHE A 73 -8.46 -7.67 5.26
CA PHE A 73 -7.30 -6.94 5.73
C PHE A 73 -7.72 -5.66 6.44
N LEU A 74 -8.66 -4.92 5.87
CA LEU A 74 -9.13 -3.66 6.48
C LEU A 74 -9.75 -3.90 7.85
N GLU A 75 -10.46 -5.02 8.02
CA GLU A 75 -11.02 -5.36 9.32
C GLU A 75 -9.93 -5.65 10.34
N ARG A 76 -8.92 -6.40 9.94
CA ARG A 76 -7.80 -6.72 10.83
C ARG A 76 -7.02 -5.47 11.18
N LEU A 77 -6.90 -4.56 10.22
CA LEU A 77 -6.14 -3.32 10.40
C LEU A 77 -6.69 -2.51 11.56
N LYS A 78 -8.00 -2.53 11.77
CA LYS A 78 -8.63 -1.78 12.85
C LYS A 78 -8.04 -2.13 14.22
N GLY A 79 -7.60 -3.36 14.40
CA GLY A 79 -7.01 -3.80 15.65
C GLY A 79 -5.57 -3.36 15.85
N TRP A 80 -4.92 -2.91 14.80
CA TRP A 80 -3.50 -2.54 14.86
C TRP A 80 -3.24 -1.05 14.82
N VAL A 81 -4.20 -0.25 14.34
CA VAL A 81 -3.94 1.18 14.13
C VAL A 81 -3.91 1.93 15.44
N ASP A 82 -3.04 2.93 15.51
CA ASP A 82 -2.90 3.82 16.64
C ASP A 82 -3.26 5.23 16.15
N GLY A 83 -4.48 5.63 16.43
CA GLY A 83 -4.97 6.93 16.01
C GLY A 83 -5.51 6.93 14.60
N SER A 84 -5.92 8.09 14.16
CA SER A 84 -6.51 8.28 12.84
C SER A 84 -5.43 8.41 11.77
N PRO A 85 -5.69 7.93 10.56
CA PRO A 85 -4.74 8.13 9.47
C PRO A 85 -4.74 9.58 9.00
N VAL A 86 -3.59 10.00 8.49
CA VAL A 86 -3.48 11.27 7.78
C VAL A 86 -3.49 10.94 6.30
N ILE A 87 -4.45 11.52 5.58
CA ILE A 87 -4.64 11.23 4.15
C ILE A 87 -4.43 12.50 3.36
N GLU A 88 -3.56 12.44 2.36
CA GLU A 88 -3.26 13.59 1.53
C GLU A 88 -3.24 13.18 0.07
N GLN A 89 -3.63 14.11 -0.79
CA GLN A 89 -3.53 13.92 -2.23
C GLN A 89 -2.26 14.59 -2.72
N LEU A 90 -1.50 13.88 -3.54
CA LEU A 90 -0.23 14.38 -4.04
C LEU A 90 -0.32 14.52 -5.55
N ASP A 91 0.12 15.65 -6.09
CA ASP A 91 0.30 15.78 -7.52
C ASP A 91 1.68 15.27 -7.89
N VAL A 92 1.73 14.41 -8.88
CA VAL A 92 3.02 13.89 -9.33
C VAL A 92 3.67 14.94 -10.22
N VAL A 93 4.73 15.54 -9.71
CA VAL A 93 5.47 16.55 -10.47
C VAL A 93 6.50 15.90 -11.38
N GLY A 94 7.07 14.80 -10.96
CA GLY A 94 8.00 14.02 -11.75
C GLY A 94 8.16 12.64 -11.15
N SER A 95 8.48 11.66 -12.00
CA SER A 95 8.63 10.28 -11.52
C SER A 95 9.52 9.52 -12.50
N TYR A 96 10.44 8.75 -11.97
CA TYR A 96 11.33 7.95 -12.79
C TYR A 96 11.64 6.65 -12.06
N ASN A 97 11.07 5.55 -12.52
CA ASN A 97 11.32 4.20 -12.01
C ASN A 97 11.11 4.06 -10.50
N LEU A 98 10.22 4.87 -9.95
CA LEU A 98 9.94 4.82 -8.52
C LEU A 98 9.19 3.54 -8.20
N PHE A 99 9.69 2.80 -7.20
CA PHE A 99 9.07 1.56 -6.73
C PHE A 99 8.83 0.58 -7.86
N GLY A 100 9.81 0.41 -8.74
CA GLY A 100 9.71 -0.59 -9.78
C GLY A 100 9.41 -1.95 -9.20
N THR A 101 8.87 -2.84 -10.04
CA THR A 101 8.58 -4.18 -9.58
C THR A 101 9.86 -4.92 -9.24
N GLN A 102 9.72 -6.00 -8.48
CA GLN A 102 10.86 -6.84 -8.15
C GLN A 102 11.58 -7.31 -9.41
N ARG A 103 10.81 -7.66 -10.44
CA ARG A 103 11.40 -8.13 -11.68
C ARG A 103 12.20 -7.04 -12.35
N GLU A 104 11.70 -5.80 -12.32
CA GLU A 104 12.41 -4.67 -12.91
C GLU A 104 13.72 -4.44 -12.20
N GLU A 105 13.69 -4.49 -10.89
CA GLU A 105 14.91 -4.33 -10.10
C GLU A 105 15.93 -5.40 -10.45
N SER A 106 15.48 -6.62 -10.56
CA SER A 106 16.36 -7.72 -10.91
C SER A 106 16.96 -7.52 -12.28
N ALA A 107 16.17 -7.05 -13.22
CA ALA A 107 16.62 -6.88 -14.59
C ALA A 107 17.66 -5.78 -14.72
N VAL A 108 17.60 -4.79 -13.87
CA VAL A 108 18.52 -3.66 -13.92
C VAL A 108 19.93 -4.07 -13.48
N ARG A 109 20.05 -5.07 -12.64
CA ARG A 109 21.36 -5.53 -12.15
C ARG A 109 22.12 -6.34 -13.22
#